data_a73e36bd8814cacdb423647cbce3a5f7
#
_entry.id   a73e36bd8814cacdb423647cbce3a5f7
#
_cell.length_a   1.000
_cell.length_b   1.000
_cell.length_c   1.000
_cell.angle_alpha   90.00
_cell.angle_beta   90.00
_cell.angle_gamma   90.00
#
_symmetry.space_group_name_H-M   'P 1'
#
loop_
_entity.id
_entity.type
_entity.pdbx_description
1 polymer ?
#
loop_
_entity_poly.entity_id
_entity_poly.type
_entity_poly.pdbx_seq_one_letter_code
_entity_poly.pdbx_strand_id
1 'polypeptide(L)'
;MSKAVVFFAEGTEECEALLVVDLLRRAKVEVTIASATGNRAITSSHKVHINADALAEDIDYSDVDMVVLPGGIPGTPNLAANKTVTDTCVSFAQTGKKVAAICAAPSVLAQLGLLEGRKATAHAGFQDQLAGAEVLDAEVVVDGNITTSYGLGGAIPFALELVRQLAGQAEADRIRNAIAYRH
;
A
#
# COMPACT_ATOMS: atom_id res chain seq x y z
N MET A 1 -7.07 -2.87 -18.51
CA MET A 1 -5.73 -2.81 -17.87
C MET A 1 -6.00 -2.41 -16.42
N SER A 2 -5.45 -3.17 -15.46
CA SER A 2 -5.68 -2.85 -14.04
C SER A 2 -4.99 -1.55 -13.65
N LYS A 3 -5.60 -0.81 -12.69
CA LYS A 3 -5.11 0.48 -12.21
C LYS A 3 -4.90 0.44 -10.71
N ALA A 4 -3.80 1.02 -10.25
CA ALA A 4 -3.49 1.16 -8.84
C ALA A 4 -3.05 2.59 -8.50
N VAL A 5 -3.37 3.02 -7.29
CA VAL A 5 -2.89 4.27 -6.72
C VAL A 5 -2.02 3.94 -5.50
N VAL A 6 -0.81 4.47 -5.47
CA VAL A 6 0.08 4.37 -4.31
C VAL A 6 0.15 5.77 -3.68
N PHE A 7 -0.31 5.87 -2.44
CA PHE A 7 -0.32 7.13 -1.72
C PHE A 7 1.05 7.45 -1.13
N PHE A 8 1.45 8.70 -1.26
CA PHE A 8 2.68 9.24 -0.69
C PHE A 8 2.36 10.47 0.16
N ALA A 9 3.00 10.58 1.31
CA ALA A 9 2.97 11.77 2.15
C ALA A 9 4.41 12.15 2.56
N GLU A 10 4.60 13.32 3.16
CA GLU A 10 5.88 13.67 3.78
C GLU A 10 6.27 12.60 4.80
N GLY A 11 7.46 12.05 4.67
CA GLY A 11 7.98 10.99 5.54
C GLY A 11 7.50 9.58 5.20
N THR A 12 6.92 9.33 4.01
CA THR A 12 6.69 7.98 3.49
C THR A 12 8.01 7.22 3.38
N GLU A 13 8.02 5.93 3.74
CA GLU A 13 9.17 5.06 3.52
C GLU A 13 9.32 4.77 2.03
N GLU A 14 10.41 5.26 1.45
CA GLU A 14 10.60 5.29 0.00
C GLU A 14 10.75 3.92 -0.64
N CYS A 15 11.43 2.98 0.03
CA CYS A 15 11.67 1.66 -0.53
C CYS A 15 10.41 0.82 -0.55
N GLU A 16 9.58 0.87 0.50
CA GLU A 16 8.28 0.19 0.54
C GLU A 16 7.36 0.68 -0.56
N ALA A 17 7.30 2.01 -0.73
CA ALA A 17 6.44 2.64 -1.73
C ALA A 17 6.92 2.39 -3.17
N LEU A 18 8.21 2.65 -3.44
CA LEU A 18 8.77 2.55 -4.80
C LEU A 18 8.91 1.10 -5.28
N LEU A 19 9.14 0.11 -4.38
CA LEU A 19 9.07 -1.31 -4.75
C LEU A 19 7.70 -1.70 -5.29
N VAL A 20 6.63 -1.26 -4.65
CA VAL A 20 5.27 -1.50 -5.13
C VAL A 20 5.08 -0.85 -6.51
N VAL A 21 5.47 0.42 -6.66
CA VAL A 21 5.36 1.14 -7.93
C VAL A 21 6.15 0.42 -9.03
N ASP A 22 7.41 0.03 -8.78
CA ASP A 22 8.26 -0.64 -9.77
C ASP A 22 7.65 -1.99 -10.22
N LEU A 23 7.29 -2.86 -9.26
CA LEU A 23 6.81 -4.20 -9.60
C LEU A 23 5.46 -4.16 -10.31
N LEU A 24 4.55 -3.29 -9.89
CA LEU A 24 3.26 -3.12 -10.56
C LEU A 24 3.43 -2.54 -11.99
N ARG A 25 4.31 -1.55 -12.18
CA ARG A 25 4.60 -1.00 -13.52
C ARG A 25 5.28 -2.05 -14.43
N ARG A 26 6.17 -2.91 -13.90
CA ARG A 26 6.71 -4.08 -14.63
C ARG A 26 5.64 -5.05 -15.07
N ALA A 27 4.55 -5.18 -14.28
CA ALA A 27 3.37 -5.99 -14.60
C ALA A 27 2.40 -5.30 -15.57
N LYS A 28 2.77 -4.13 -16.11
CA LYS A 28 1.92 -3.31 -16.97
C LYS A 28 0.60 -2.88 -16.30
N VAL A 29 0.57 -2.83 -14.97
CA VAL A 29 -0.48 -2.15 -14.22
C VAL A 29 -0.26 -0.65 -14.38
N GLU A 30 -1.32 0.10 -14.65
CA GLU A 30 -1.27 1.56 -14.64
C GLU A 30 -1.19 2.05 -13.19
N VAL A 31 -0.04 2.60 -12.80
CA VAL A 31 0.21 3.04 -11.42
C VAL A 31 0.36 4.55 -11.36
N THR A 32 -0.47 5.17 -10.54
CA THR A 32 -0.38 6.59 -10.19
C THR A 32 0.25 6.75 -8.81
N ILE A 33 1.33 7.50 -8.72
CA ILE A 33 1.89 7.99 -7.46
C ILE A 33 1.07 9.22 -7.05
N ALA A 34 0.33 9.10 -5.96
CA ALA A 34 -0.59 10.14 -5.48
C ALA A 34 -0.04 10.83 -4.23
N SER A 35 0.15 12.14 -4.32
CA SER A 35 0.54 12.93 -3.15
C SER A 35 -0.66 13.26 -2.28
N ALA A 36 -0.55 12.97 -0.99
CA ALA A 36 -1.52 13.34 0.05
C ALA A 36 -1.12 14.63 0.80
N THR A 37 -0.23 15.46 0.22
CA THR A 37 0.32 16.65 0.90
C THR A 37 -0.21 17.98 0.37
N GLY A 38 -1.02 17.97 -0.69
CA GLY A 38 -1.39 19.19 -1.43
C GLY A 38 -0.25 19.72 -2.31
N ASN A 39 0.89 19.07 -2.38
CA ASN A 39 2.02 19.39 -3.26
C ASN A 39 2.54 18.09 -3.91
N ARG A 40 2.91 18.15 -5.18
CA ARG A 40 3.47 16.99 -5.89
C ARG A 40 4.89 16.64 -5.46
N ALA A 41 5.65 17.61 -4.96
CA ALA A 41 6.97 17.37 -4.38
C ALA A 41 6.84 16.83 -2.95
N ILE A 42 7.45 15.68 -2.68
CA ILE A 42 7.39 14.96 -1.40
C ILE A 42 8.81 14.64 -0.97
N THR A 43 9.08 14.75 0.32
CA THR A 43 10.33 14.28 0.92
C THR A 43 10.05 13.03 1.75
N SER A 44 10.71 11.92 1.41
CA SER A 44 10.55 10.64 2.09
C SER A 44 11.17 10.63 3.50
N SER A 45 11.00 9.52 4.22
CA SER A 45 11.55 9.34 5.58
C SER A 45 13.08 9.48 5.62
N HIS A 46 13.79 9.07 4.55
CA HIS A 46 15.26 9.15 4.45
C HIS A 46 15.71 10.26 3.49
N LYS A 47 14.88 11.30 3.30
CA LYS A 47 15.23 12.53 2.56
C LYS A 47 15.40 12.35 1.06
N VAL A 48 14.79 11.32 0.47
CA VAL A 48 14.68 11.19 -0.97
C VAL A 48 13.56 12.09 -1.48
N HIS A 49 13.84 12.91 -2.49
CA HIS A 49 12.83 13.77 -3.11
C HIS A 49 12.12 13.04 -4.23
N ILE A 50 10.80 13.02 -4.16
CA ILE A 50 9.93 12.30 -5.08
C ILE A 50 8.90 13.30 -5.63
N ASN A 51 8.68 13.27 -6.94
CA ASN A 51 7.58 14.00 -7.57
C ASN A 51 6.44 13.03 -7.86
N ALA A 52 5.29 13.28 -7.27
CA ALA A 52 4.07 12.51 -7.52
C ALA A 52 3.50 12.79 -8.93
N ASP A 53 2.79 11.81 -9.47
CA ASP A 53 2.11 11.92 -10.76
C ASP A 53 0.87 12.85 -10.66
N ALA A 54 0.17 12.82 -9.49
CA ALA A 54 -1.03 13.62 -9.22
C ALA A 54 -1.15 13.99 -7.74
N LEU A 55 -2.00 14.94 -7.39
CA LEU A 55 -2.51 15.09 -6.02
C LEU A 55 -3.61 14.05 -5.77
N ALA A 56 -3.71 13.54 -4.54
CA ALA A 56 -4.71 12.53 -4.19
C ALA A 56 -6.15 13.02 -4.44
N GLU A 57 -6.41 14.30 -4.17
CA GLU A 57 -7.71 14.95 -4.39
C GLU A 57 -8.10 15.14 -5.86
N ASP A 58 -7.14 15.08 -6.80
CA ASP A 58 -7.38 15.29 -8.23
C ASP A 58 -7.65 13.97 -8.99
N ILE A 59 -7.58 12.81 -8.31
CA ILE A 59 -7.72 11.50 -8.95
C ILE A 59 -9.20 11.08 -9.00
N ASP A 60 -9.64 10.61 -10.17
CA ASP A 60 -10.89 9.86 -10.29
C ASP A 60 -10.64 8.39 -9.91
N TYR A 61 -11.19 7.98 -8.77
CA TYR A 61 -11.03 6.62 -8.23
C TYR A 61 -12.05 5.62 -8.80
N SER A 62 -12.95 6.05 -9.70
CA SER A 62 -14.04 5.20 -10.18
C SER A 62 -13.55 3.96 -10.91
N ASP A 63 -12.46 4.05 -11.67
CA ASP A 63 -11.87 2.96 -12.45
C ASP A 63 -10.55 2.41 -11.85
N VAL A 64 -10.19 2.84 -10.64
CA VAL A 64 -9.04 2.30 -9.88
C VAL A 64 -9.43 1.00 -9.20
N ASP A 65 -8.59 -0.03 -9.31
CA ASP A 65 -8.84 -1.37 -8.76
C ASP A 65 -8.23 -1.56 -7.36
N MET A 66 -7.12 -0.84 -7.07
CA MET A 66 -6.37 -1.00 -5.83
C MET A 66 -5.80 0.33 -5.34
N VAL A 67 -5.84 0.54 -4.02
CA VAL A 67 -5.09 1.60 -3.34
C VAL A 67 -4.09 1.01 -2.36
N VAL A 68 -2.91 1.64 -2.25
CA VAL A 68 -1.79 1.15 -1.44
C VAL A 68 -1.28 2.25 -0.52
N LEU A 69 -1.16 1.92 0.77
CA LEU A 69 -0.59 2.77 1.82
C LEU A 69 0.78 2.22 2.23
N PRO A 70 1.88 2.87 1.86
CA PRO A 70 3.21 2.56 2.39
C PRO A 70 3.35 3.04 3.83
N GLY A 71 4.36 2.51 4.51
CA GLY A 71 4.72 2.94 5.85
C GLY A 71 5.59 4.19 5.89
N GLY A 72 6.41 4.25 6.93
CA GLY A 72 7.27 5.40 7.24
C GLY A 72 6.65 6.34 8.27
N ILE A 73 7.50 6.97 9.05
CA ILE A 73 7.13 7.98 10.03
C ILE A 73 7.86 9.29 9.68
N PRO A 74 7.16 10.43 9.55
CA PRO A 74 5.74 10.66 9.82
C PRO A 74 4.76 10.34 8.66
N GLY A 75 5.15 9.62 7.63
CA GLY A 75 4.32 9.32 6.45
C GLY A 75 2.97 8.70 6.82
N THR A 76 2.97 7.65 7.65
CA THR A 76 1.74 6.95 8.08
C THR A 76 0.74 7.87 8.79
N PRO A 77 1.09 8.64 9.84
CA PRO A 77 0.16 9.59 10.44
C PRO A 77 -0.28 10.70 9.47
N ASN A 78 0.56 11.12 8.54
CA ASN A 78 0.18 12.10 7.52
C ASN A 78 -0.86 11.51 6.53
N LEU A 79 -0.74 10.24 6.15
CA LEU A 79 -1.76 9.54 5.36
C LEU A 79 -3.08 9.40 6.14
N ALA A 80 -2.99 9.05 7.43
CA ALA A 80 -4.18 8.94 8.30
C ALA A 80 -4.92 10.26 8.47
N ALA A 81 -4.21 11.39 8.44
CA ALA A 81 -4.80 12.72 8.55
C ALA A 81 -5.45 13.22 7.25
N ASN A 82 -5.14 12.62 6.10
CA ASN A 82 -5.68 13.05 4.82
C ASN A 82 -7.04 12.40 4.55
N LYS A 83 -8.09 13.24 4.47
CA LYS A 83 -9.46 12.77 4.30
C LYS A 83 -9.69 12.03 2.98
N THR A 84 -9.07 12.44 1.89
CA THR A 84 -9.19 11.76 0.59
C THR A 84 -8.64 10.34 0.69
N VAL A 85 -7.50 10.14 1.35
CA VAL A 85 -6.90 8.82 1.55
C VAL A 85 -7.82 7.93 2.38
N THR A 86 -8.29 8.42 3.53
CA THR A 86 -9.12 7.62 4.45
C THR A 86 -10.48 7.28 3.86
N ASP A 87 -11.16 8.23 3.23
CA ASP A 87 -12.45 8.01 2.57
C ASP A 87 -12.31 7.00 1.41
N THR A 88 -11.21 7.08 0.64
CA THR A 88 -10.95 6.14 -0.45
C THR A 88 -10.72 4.73 0.09
N CYS A 89 -9.94 4.55 1.16
CA CYS A 89 -9.73 3.25 1.79
C CYS A 89 -11.06 2.64 2.26
N VAL A 90 -11.91 3.43 2.92
CA VAL A 90 -13.23 2.97 3.39
C VAL A 90 -14.11 2.57 2.20
N SER A 91 -14.21 3.42 1.19
CA SER A 91 -15.01 3.15 -0.02
C SER A 91 -14.55 1.88 -0.72
N PHE A 92 -13.23 1.70 -0.92
CA PHE A 92 -12.66 0.52 -1.58
C PHE A 92 -12.93 -0.76 -0.78
N ALA A 93 -12.72 -0.72 0.53
CA ALA A 93 -12.98 -1.87 1.39
C ALA A 93 -14.45 -2.30 1.34
N GLN A 94 -15.39 -1.35 1.36
CA GLN A 94 -16.83 -1.60 1.34
C GLN A 94 -17.35 -2.06 -0.03
N THR A 95 -16.75 -1.58 -1.13
CA THR A 95 -17.17 -1.93 -2.49
C THR A 95 -16.48 -3.16 -3.06
N GLY A 96 -15.60 -3.81 -2.27
CA GLY A 96 -14.86 -5.00 -2.72
C GLY A 96 -13.63 -4.69 -3.58
N LYS A 97 -13.30 -3.41 -3.81
CA LYS A 97 -12.04 -3.00 -4.40
C LYS A 97 -10.89 -3.25 -3.41
N LYS A 98 -9.67 -3.34 -3.89
CA LYS A 98 -8.53 -3.78 -3.09
C LYS A 98 -7.90 -2.63 -2.31
N VAL A 99 -7.57 -2.92 -1.05
CA VAL A 99 -6.80 -2.02 -0.17
C VAL A 99 -5.58 -2.76 0.34
N ALA A 100 -4.41 -2.16 0.20
CA ALA A 100 -3.17 -2.75 0.67
C ALA A 100 -2.40 -1.77 1.56
N ALA A 101 -1.74 -2.28 2.61
CA ALA A 101 -0.96 -1.47 3.53
C ALA A 101 0.26 -2.25 4.06
N ILE A 102 1.38 -1.55 4.25
CA ILE A 102 2.63 -2.17 4.70
C ILE A 102 3.23 -1.42 5.89
N CYS A 103 3.97 -2.14 6.73
CA CYS A 103 4.78 -1.60 7.84
C CYS A 103 3.91 -0.97 8.94
N ALA A 104 3.96 0.35 9.12
CA ALA A 104 3.11 1.07 10.06
C ALA A 104 1.68 1.30 9.51
N ALA A 105 1.50 1.34 8.19
CA ALA A 105 0.25 1.75 7.56
C ALA A 105 -0.98 0.83 7.82
N PRO A 106 -0.86 -0.47 8.13
CA PRO A 106 -2.01 -1.25 8.59
C PRO A 106 -2.72 -0.67 9.81
N SER A 107 -2.01 0.11 10.67
CA SER A 107 -2.64 0.83 11.79
C SER A 107 -3.67 1.86 11.33
N VAL A 108 -3.49 2.46 10.15
CA VAL A 108 -4.49 3.37 9.56
C VAL A 108 -5.77 2.61 9.23
N LEU A 109 -5.66 1.41 8.63
CA LEU A 109 -6.80 0.59 8.31
C LEU A 109 -7.54 0.12 9.58
N ALA A 110 -6.80 -0.19 10.66
CA ALA A 110 -7.38 -0.52 11.96
C ALA A 110 -8.15 0.66 12.56
N GLN A 111 -7.58 1.88 12.54
CA GLN A 111 -8.24 3.09 13.00
C GLN A 111 -9.56 3.38 12.24
N LEU A 112 -9.65 2.98 10.99
CA LEU A 112 -10.85 3.10 10.16
C LEU A 112 -11.86 1.95 10.39
N GLY A 113 -11.57 1.00 11.29
CA GLY A 113 -12.41 -0.18 11.55
C GLY A 113 -12.37 -1.23 10.44
N LEU A 114 -11.47 -1.11 9.48
CA LEU A 114 -11.41 -1.99 8.30
C LEU A 114 -10.78 -3.35 8.60
N LEU A 115 -10.11 -3.50 9.73
CA LEU A 115 -9.48 -4.75 10.16
C LEU A 115 -10.29 -5.53 11.21
N GLU A 116 -11.48 -5.06 11.60
CA GLU A 116 -12.32 -5.74 12.59
C GLU A 116 -12.68 -7.16 12.14
N GLY A 117 -12.31 -8.16 12.96
CA GLY A 117 -12.52 -9.58 12.68
C GLY A 117 -11.69 -10.15 11.53
N ARG A 118 -10.71 -9.42 11.00
CA ARG A 118 -9.84 -9.85 9.89
C ARG A 118 -8.46 -10.26 10.38
N LYS A 119 -7.80 -11.09 9.59
CA LYS A 119 -6.37 -11.40 9.74
C LYS A 119 -5.55 -10.27 9.14
N ALA A 120 -4.51 -9.85 9.86
CA ALA A 120 -3.61 -8.80 9.40
C ALA A 120 -2.21 -8.96 10.01
N THR A 121 -1.24 -8.27 9.41
CA THR A 121 0.09 -8.11 9.95
C THR A 121 0.53 -6.65 9.82
N ALA A 122 1.49 -6.25 10.62
CA ALA A 122 2.16 -4.94 10.56
C ALA A 122 3.57 -5.05 11.11
N HIS A 123 4.35 -3.98 10.99
CA HIS A 123 5.64 -3.86 11.68
C HIS A 123 5.46 -4.08 13.19
N ALA A 124 6.39 -4.80 13.81
CA ALA A 124 6.30 -5.21 15.22
C ALA A 124 5.96 -4.06 16.18
N GLY A 125 6.47 -2.87 15.92
CA GLY A 125 6.17 -1.66 16.72
C GLY A 125 4.76 -1.07 16.51
N PHE A 126 3.93 -1.66 15.63
CA PHE A 126 2.57 -1.20 15.31
C PHE A 126 1.51 -2.29 15.44
N GLN A 127 1.89 -3.52 15.78
CA GLN A 127 0.96 -4.64 15.90
C GLN A 127 -0.08 -4.43 17.01
N ASP A 128 0.29 -3.77 18.10
CA ASP A 128 -0.60 -3.40 19.20
C ASP A 128 -1.66 -2.35 18.80
N GLN A 129 -1.46 -1.68 17.66
CA GLN A 129 -2.41 -0.70 17.12
C GLN A 129 -3.41 -1.33 16.13
N LEU A 130 -3.33 -2.63 15.85
CA LEU A 130 -4.28 -3.34 14.97
C LEU A 130 -5.52 -3.81 15.74
N ALA A 131 -6.19 -2.86 16.41
CA ALA A 131 -7.39 -3.15 17.19
C ALA A 131 -8.44 -3.90 16.34
N GLY A 132 -9.02 -4.97 16.90
CA GLY A 132 -10.02 -5.80 16.25
C GLY A 132 -9.50 -6.84 15.27
N ALA A 133 -8.20 -6.82 14.91
CA ALA A 133 -7.61 -7.80 14.00
C ALA A 133 -7.07 -9.04 14.74
N GLU A 134 -7.08 -10.18 14.06
CA GLU A 134 -6.23 -11.34 14.37
C GLU A 134 -4.84 -11.07 13.79
N VAL A 135 -3.90 -10.67 14.64
CA VAL A 135 -2.53 -10.33 14.20
C VAL A 135 -1.72 -11.59 13.96
N LEU A 136 -1.17 -11.73 12.74
CA LEU A 136 -0.37 -12.87 12.33
C LEU A 136 1.11 -12.47 12.20
N ASP A 137 2.00 -13.36 12.61
CA ASP A 137 3.45 -13.29 12.31
C ASP A 137 3.69 -13.86 10.91
N ALA A 138 3.46 -13.04 9.89
CA ALA A 138 3.59 -13.42 8.50
C ALA A 138 4.09 -12.24 7.65
N GLU A 139 4.84 -12.54 6.59
CA GLU A 139 5.37 -11.51 5.69
C GLU A 139 4.26 -10.75 4.97
N VAL A 140 3.24 -11.47 4.50
CA VAL A 140 2.07 -10.92 3.82
C VAL A 140 0.83 -11.66 4.29
N VAL A 141 -0.21 -10.92 4.60
CA VAL A 141 -1.53 -11.46 4.96
C VAL A 141 -2.56 -10.89 3.98
N VAL A 142 -3.32 -11.78 3.38
CA VAL A 142 -4.48 -11.43 2.54
C VAL A 142 -5.74 -11.91 3.22
N ASP A 143 -6.65 -11.01 3.51
CA ASP A 143 -7.97 -11.33 4.03
C ASP A 143 -9.05 -10.59 3.22
N GLY A 144 -9.76 -11.35 2.39
CA GLY A 144 -10.71 -10.79 1.44
C GLY A 144 -10.04 -9.83 0.46
N ASN A 145 -10.45 -8.57 0.50
CA ASN A 145 -9.92 -7.51 -0.35
C ASN A 145 -8.87 -6.62 0.35
N ILE A 146 -8.42 -7.00 1.55
CA ILE A 146 -7.37 -6.28 2.28
C ILE A 146 -6.09 -7.11 2.30
N THR A 147 -4.96 -6.47 1.98
CA THR A 147 -3.63 -7.08 2.01
C THR A 147 -2.73 -6.26 2.92
N THR A 148 -2.08 -6.91 3.88
CA THR A 148 -1.14 -6.25 4.80
C THR A 148 0.23 -6.93 4.79
N SER A 149 1.30 -6.17 5.11
CA SER A 149 2.66 -6.70 5.25
C SER A 149 3.40 -6.02 6.40
N TYR A 150 4.41 -6.72 6.94
CA TYR A 150 5.07 -6.31 8.19
C TYR A 150 6.13 -5.21 8.02
N GLY A 151 6.59 -4.90 6.82
CA GLY A 151 7.57 -3.83 6.61
C GLY A 151 8.55 -4.08 5.48
N LEU A 152 9.60 -3.27 5.43
CA LEU A 152 10.57 -3.24 4.33
C LEU A 152 11.12 -4.63 3.96
N GLY A 153 11.41 -5.49 4.95
CA GLY A 153 11.87 -6.85 4.68
C GLY A 153 10.87 -7.71 3.90
N GLY A 154 9.57 -7.40 4.00
CA GLY A 154 8.48 -8.05 3.28
C GLY A 154 8.01 -7.29 2.02
N ALA A 155 8.67 -6.20 1.63
CA ALA A 155 8.19 -5.33 0.55
C ALA A 155 8.17 -6.02 -0.81
N ILE A 156 9.15 -6.90 -1.11
CA ILE A 156 9.16 -7.66 -2.37
C ILE A 156 8.01 -8.69 -2.39
N PRO A 157 7.85 -9.61 -1.42
CA PRO A 157 6.72 -10.54 -1.42
C PRO A 157 5.37 -9.81 -1.37
N PHE A 158 5.25 -8.69 -0.66
CA PHE A 158 4.06 -7.85 -0.67
C PHE A 158 3.74 -7.33 -2.09
N ALA A 159 4.71 -6.69 -2.75
CA ALA A 159 4.51 -6.17 -4.09
C ALA A 159 4.21 -7.28 -5.13
N LEU A 160 4.85 -8.45 -5.02
CA LEU A 160 4.54 -9.62 -5.87
C LEU A 160 3.13 -10.14 -5.64
N GLU A 161 2.65 -10.13 -4.39
CA GLU A 161 1.26 -10.48 -4.09
C GLU A 161 0.28 -9.49 -4.72
N LEU A 162 0.56 -8.17 -4.69
CA LEU A 162 -0.27 -7.17 -5.37
C LEU A 162 -0.27 -7.37 -6.89
N VAL A 163 0.89 -7.72 -7.49
CA VAL A 163 0.96 -8.12 -8.90
C VAL A 163 0.08 -9.33 -9.18
N ARG A 164 0.15 -10.37 -8.33
CA ARG A 164 -0.68 -11.57 -8.47
C ARG A 164 -2.17 -11.22 -8.48
N GLN A 165 -2.59 -10.30 -7.61
CA GLN A 165 -3.98 -9.88 -7.51
C GLN A 165 -4.48 -9.05 -8.69
N LEU A 166 -3.62 -8.27 -9.35
CA LEU A 166 -4.00 -7.36 -10.42
C LEU A 166 -3.70 -7.91 -11.82
N ALA A 167 -2.69 -8.76 -11.95
CA ALA A 167 -2.20 -9.26 -13.24
C ALA A 167 -2.11 -10.80 -13.33
N GLY A 168 -2.38 -11.51 -12.23
CA GLY A 168 -2.41 -12.97 -12.17
C GLY A 168 -1.07 -13.62 -11.78
N GLN A 169 -1.12 -14.91 -11.43
CA GLN A 169 0.01 -15.66 -10.90
C GLN A 169 1.18 -15.75 -11.91
N ALA A 170 0.89 -16.00 -13.17
CA ALA A 170 1.92 -16.14 -14.21
C ALA A 170 2.77 -14.86 -14.35
N GLU A 171 2.14 -13.69 -14.21
CA GLU A 171 2.84 -12.42 -14.28
C GLU A 171 3.67 -12.16 -13.01
N ALA A 172 3.15 -12.51 -11.83
CA ALA A 172 3.92 -12.45 -10.58
C ALA A 172 5.17 -13.32 -10.64
N ASP A 173 5.06 -14.56 -11.17
CA ASP A 173 6.19 -15.47 -11.35
C ASP A 173 7.21 -14.94 -12.36
N ARG A 174 6.74 -14.37 -13.46
CA ARG A 174 7.61 -13.73 -14.47
C ARG A 174 8.42 -12.59 -13.83
N ILE A 175 7.77 -11.74 -13.03
CA ILE A 175 8.45 -10.60 -12.37
C ILE A 175 9.39 -11.09 -11.30
N ARG A 176 9.00 -12.07 -10.46
CA ARG A 176 9.87 -12.70 -9.46
C ARG A 176 11.19 -13.15 -10.09
N ASN A 177 11.12 -13.83 -11.24
CA ASN A 177 12.30 -14.28 -11.97
C ASN A 177 13.12 -13.11 -12.54
N ALA A 178 12.44 -12.10 -13.10
CA ALA A 178 13.08 -10.95 -13.72
C ALA A 178 13.87 -10.08 -12.72
N ILE A 179 13.41 -10.00 -11.47
CA ILE A 179 14.11 -9.27 -10.38
C ILE A 179 15.08 -10.18 -9.59
N ALA A 180 15.27 -11.44 -10.03
CA ALA A 180 16.12 -12.42 -9.38
C ALA A 180 15.79 -12.71 -7.90
N TYR A 181 14.52 -12.57 -7.50
CA TYR A 181 14.05 -12.89 -6.17
C TYR A 181 13.93 -14.42 -5.99
N ARG A 182 14.65 -14.98 -5.00
CA ARG A 182 14.85 -16.44 -4.85
C ARG A 182 14.22 -17.07 -3.60
N HIS A 183 13.33 -16.33 -2.92
CA HIS A 183 12.64 -16.80 -1.71
C HIS A 183 11.19 -17.15 -1.96
#